data_0942aecffcff573685d79cc25cfbab06
#
_entry.id   0942aecffcff573685d79cc25cfbab06
#
_cell.length_a   1.000
_cell.length_b   1.000
_cell.length_c   1.000
_cell.angle_alpha   90.00
_cell.angle_beta   90.00
_cell.angle_gamma   90.00
#
_symmetry.space_group_name_H-M   'P 1'
#
loop_
_entity.id
_entity.type
_entity.pdbx_description
1 polymer ?
#
loop_
_entity_poly.entity_id
_entity_poly.type
_entity_poly.pdbx_seq_one_letter_code
_entity_poly.pdbx_strand_id
1 'polypeptide(L)'
;MKDGKIVPSEKTDRMNDEARKLCNNRSNLEVGDVLFSGTGTIGETAVIEKEPSNWNIKEGVYAIKPNQTIIKPMYLRYILMTDFIKKEYMKKAAGGTVQSVPMGELKKIRIPVPSLQEQNRIVGLLKQLDDLCNDLTSGLPAEIEARQKQYEYYRDKLLTFKEVAAT
;
A
#
# COMPACT_ATOMS: atom_id res chain seq x y z
N MET A 1 -6.86 -7.29 -2.73
CA MET A 1 -6.69 -6.37 -1.59
C MET A 1 -7.88 -5.42 -1.64
N LYS A 2 -8.39 -5.00 -0.50
CA LYS A 2 -9.48 -4.02 -0.42
C LYS A 2 -9.30 -3.21 0.87
N ASP A 3 -9.37 -1.90 0.77
CA ASP A 3 -9.26 -0.95 1.89
C ASP A 3 -8.04 -1.21 2.80
N GLY A 4 -6.90 -1.52 2.18
CA GLY A 4 -5.65 -1.82 2.88
C GLY A 4 -5.60 -3.18 3.59
N LYS A 5 -6.61 -4.01 3.41
CA LYS A 5 -6.69 -5.35 4.02
C LYS A 5 -6.52 -6.45 2.96
N ILE A 6 -5.95 -7.56 3.40
CA ILE A 6 -5.87 -8.78 2.61
C ILE A 6 -7.13 -9.59 2.87
N VAL A 7 -8.09 -9.52 1.95
CA VAL A 7 -9.37 -10.21 2.09
C VAL A 7 -9.48 -11.29 1.02
N PRO A 8 -9.63 -12.57 1.39
CA PRO A 8 -9.99 -13.61 0.43
C PRO A 8 -11.32 -13.28 -0.24
N SER A 9 -11.45 -13.61 -1.51
CA SER A 9 -12.69 -13.45 -2.27
C SER A 9 -13.10 -14.79 -2.88
N GLU A 10 -14.32 -14.89 -3.37
CA GLU A 10 -14.79 -16.08 -4.10
C GLU A 10 -13.93 -16.39 -5.34
N LYS A 11 -13.28 -15.36 -5.89
CA LYS A 11 -12.35 -15.46 -7.02
C LYS A 11 -10.90 -15.76 -6.58
N THR A 12 -10.65 -16.08 -5.31
CA THR A 12 -9.32 -16.45 -4.83
C THR A 12 -8.98 -17.84 -5.35
N ASP A 13 -7.91 -17.93 -6.14
CA ASP A 13 -7.44 -19.22 -6.66
C ASP A 13 -6.93 -20.08 -5.50
N ARG A 14 -7.29 -21.38 -5.53
CA ARG A 14 -6.78 -22.37 -4.60
C ARG A 14 -5.57 -23.06 -5.22
N MET A 15 -4.57 -23.36 -4.41
CA MET A 15 -3.37 -24.07 -4.83
C MET A 15 -3.08 -25.22 -3.87
N ASN A 16 -2.40 -26.25 -4.38
CA ASN A 16 -1.88 -27.32 -3.56
C ASN A 16 -0.56 -26.91 -2.87
N ASP A 17 -0.06 -27.74 -1.96
CA ASP A 17 1.16 -27.43 -1.19
C ASP A 17 2.42 -27.34 -2.05
N GLU A 18 2.50 -28.08 -3.16
CA GLU A 18 3.63 -28.00 -4.10
C GLU A 18 3.66 -26.66 -4.82
N ALA A 19 2.51 -26.21 -5.35
CA ALA A 19 2.39 -24.90 -5.97
C ALA A 19 2.68 -23.78 -4.97
N ARG A 20 2.25 -23.94 -3.70
CA ARG A 20 2.56 -22.98 -2.63
C ARG A 20 4.06 -22.88 -2.38
N LYS A 21 4.78 -24.00 -2.31
CA LYS A 21 6.25 -24.01 -2.16
C LYS A 21 6.93 -23.27 -3.32
N LEU A 22 6.49 -23.49 -4.56
CA LEU A 22 7.02 -22.78 -5.72
C LEU A 22 6.73 -21.26 -5.65
N CYS A 23 5.54 -20.88 -5.22
CA CYS A 23 5.21 -19.47 -4.99
C CYS A 23 6.08 -18.84 -3.89
N ASN A 24 6.35 -19.56 -2.81
CA ASN A 24 7.21 -19.09 -1.72
C ASN A 24 8.65 -18.86 -2.18
N ASN A 25 9.17 -19.65 -3.10
CA ASN A 25 10.50 -19.43 -3.68
C ASN A 25 10.57 -18.09 -4.44
N ARG A 26 9.47 -17.65 -5.02
CA ARG A 26 9.36 -16.37 -5.75
C ARG A 26 9.06 -15.19 -4.84
N SER A 27 8.20 -15.39 -3.86
CA SER A 27 7.72 -14.36 -2.96
C SER A 27 7.61 -14.92 -1.54
N ASN A 28 8.76 -14.96 -0.84
CA ASN A 28 8.80 -15.32 0.56
C ASN A 28 8.17 -14.19 1.38
N LEU A 29 6.85 -14.30 1.62
CA LEU A 29 6.09 -13.29 2.33
C LEU A 29 6.37 -13.35 3.83
N GLU A 30 6.52 -12.19 4.44
CA GLU A 30 6.83 -12.03 5.86
C GLU A 30 5.94 -10.93 6.47
N VAL A 31 5.78 -10.98 7.79
CA VAL A 31 5.11 -9.90 8.53
C VAL A 31 5.89 -8.59 8.34
N GLY A 32 5.18 -7.52 8.00
CA GLY A 32 5.77 -6.23 7.69
C GLY A 32 6.02 -6.00 6.20
N ASP A 33 5.84 -7.00 5.34
CA ASP A 33 5.86 -6.76 3.89
C ASP A 33 4.69 -5.88 3.48
N VAL A 34 4.94 -4.98 2.53
CA VAL A 34 3.90 -4.13 1.94
C VAL A 34 3.57 -4.69 0.56
N LEU A 35 2.34 -5.14 0.39
CA LEU A 35 1.82 -5.59 -0.89
C LEU A 35 1.41 -4.38 -1.74
N PHE A 36 1.73 -4.45 -3.03
CA PHE A 36 1.37 -3.43 -4.01
C PHE A 36 0.83 -4.10 -5.27
N SER A 37 -0.36 -3.71 -5.69
CA SER A 37 -0.91 -4.15 -6.98
C SER A 37 -0.27 -3.37 -8.12
N GLY A 38 0.55 -4.05 -8.90
CA GLY A 38 1.22 -3.47 -10.07
C GLY A 38 0.45 -3.66 -11.37
N THR A 39 -0.64 -4.44 -11.38
CA THR A 39 -1.42 -4.75 -12.59
C THR A 39 -2.91 -4.73 -12.29
N GLY A 40 -3.72 -4.26 -13.21
CA GLY A 40 -5.17 -4.12 -13.05
C GLY A 40 -5.53 -2.95 -12.15
N THR A 41 -5.91 -3.19 -10.90
CA THR A 41 -6.14 -2.13 -9.90
C THR A 41 -4.82 -1.61 -9.34
N ILE A 42 -4.05 -0.91 -10.20
CA ILE A 42 -2.72 -0.41 -9.84
C ILE A 42 -2.80 0.52 -8.63
N GLY A 43 -1.90 0.30 -7.65
CA GLY A 43 -1.77 1.15 -6.48
C GLY A 43 -2.55 0.69 -5.25
N GLU A 44 -3.34 -0.39 -5.36
CA GLU A 44 -3.89 -1.04 -4.17
C GLU A 44 -2.75 -1.58 -3.30
N THR A 45 -2.80 -1.27 -2.01
CA THR A 45 -1.76 -1.64 -1.05
C THR A 45 -2.33 -2.29 0.19
N ALA A 46 -1.57 -3.20 0.79
CA ALA A 46 -1.87 -3.78 2.10
C ALA A 46 -0.58 -4.11 2.84
N VAL A 47 -0.61 -4.11 4.17
CA VAL A 47 0.51 -4.58 5.00
C VAL A 47 0.20 -5.99 5.48
N ILE A 48 1.19 -6.88 5.46
CA ILE A 48 1.09 -8.20 6.07
C ILE A 48 1.28 -8.05 7.58
N GLU A 49 0.18 -8.12 8.32
CA GLU A 49 0.18 -7.97 9.78
C GLU A 49 0.33 -9.29 10.54
N LYS A 50 -0.01 -10.41 9.87
CA LYS A 50 0.05 -11.76 10.46
C LYS A 50 0.81 -12.68 9.56
N GLU A 51 1.47 -13.69 10.16
CA GLU A 51 2.23 -14.71 9.44
C GLU A 51 1.40 -15.35 8.31
N PRO A 52 1.86 -15.32 7.07
CA PRO A 52 1.14 -15.90 5.93
C PRO A 52 1.30 -17.43 5.92
N SER A 53 0.36 -18.15 6.54
CA SER A 53 0.45 -19.60 6.71
C SER A 53 -0.02 -20.43 5.51
N ASN A 54 -1.06 -19.97 4.79
CA ASN A 54 -1.76 -20.78 3.77
C ASN A 54 -2.14 -20.01 2.49
N TRP A 55 -1.47 -18.90 2.23
CA TRP A 55 -1.73 -18.08 1.05
C TRP A 55 -0.44 -17.46 0.50
N ASN A 56 -0.47 -17.00 -0.74
CA ASN A 56 0.58 -16.24 -1.38
C ASN A 56 -0.03 -15.22 -2.34
N ILE A 57 0.80 -14.34 -2.88
CA ILE A 57 0.38 -13.34 -3.86
C ILE A 57 0.37 -13.91 -5.27
N LYS A 58 -0.55 -13.39 -6.09
CA LYS A 58 -0.67 -13.71 -7.51
C LYS A 58 0.28 -12.83 -8.34
N GLU A 59 0.51 -13.22 -9.58
CA GLU A 59 1.20 -12.38 -10.55
C GLU A 59 0.53 -11.00 -10.69
N GLY A 60 1.35 -9.96 -10.82
CA GLY A 60 0.89 -8.58 -10.84
C GLY A 60 0.76 -7.93 -9.45
N VAL A 61 0.95 -8.68 -8.36
CA VAL A 61 1.11 -8.15 -7.01
C VAL A 61 2.57 -8.29 -6.58
N TYR A 62 3.11 -7.22 -6.03
CA TYR A 62 4.49 -7.16 -5.55
C TYR A 62 4.53 -7.17 -4.04
N ALA A 63 5.47 -7.91 -3.45
CA ALA A 63 5.83 -7.79 -2.04
C ALA A 63 7.04 -6.87 -1.91
N ILE A 64 6.85 -5.72 -1.28
CA ILE A 64 7.91 -4.77 -0.96
C ILE A 64 8.36 -5.06 0.46
N LYS A 65 9.65 -5.36 0.63
CA LYS A 65 10.27 -5.64 1.92
C LYS A 65 10.97 -4.39 2.46
N PRO A 66 10.31 -3.59 3.31
CA PRO A 66 10.93 -2.38 3.84
C PRO A 66 12.02 -2.72 4.87
N ASN A 67 13.12 -1.98 4.83
CA ASN A 67 14.05 -1.98 5.96
C ASN A 67 13.41 -1.22 7.12
N GLN A 68 12.85 -1.95 8.08
CA GLN A 68 12.06 -1.40 9.19
C GLN A 68 12.87 -0.53 10.17
N THR A 69 14.20 -0.54 10.05
CA THR A 69 15.07 0.40 10.80
C THR A 69 15.07 1.80 10.16
N ILE A 70 14.58 1.93 8.93
CA ILE A 70 14.55 3.16 8.15
C ILE A 70 13.11 3.60 7.87
N ILE A 71 12.26 2.67 7.45
CA ILE A 71 10.90 2.98 7.04
C ILE A 71 9.89 1.97 7.62
N LYS A 72 8.86 2.49 8.27
CA LYS A 72 7.77 1.67 8.82
C LYS A 72 6.83 1.17 7.70
N PRO A 73 6.39 -0.10 7.74
CA PRO A 73 5.49 -0.66 6.72
C PRO A 73 4.21 0.15 6.50
N MET A 74 3.55 0.57 7.57
CA MET A 74 2.34 1.38 7.47
C MET A 74 2.62 2.76 6.88
N TYR A 75 3.76 3.40 7.21
CA TYR A 75 4.15 4.65 6.59
C TYR A 75 4.38 4.47 5.08
N LEU A 76 5.11 3.40 4.68
CA LEU A 76 5.33 3.08 3.26
C LEU A 76 4.00 2.84 2.54
N ARG A 77 3.06 2.13 3.16
CA ARG A 77 1.71 1.94 2.61
C ARG A 77 1.03 3.28 2.35
N TYR A 78 0.97 4.17 3.35
CA TYR A 78 0.30 5.46 3.20
C TYR A 78 0.96 6.36 2.16
N ILE A 79 2.30 6.41 2.11
CA ILE A 79 3.00 7.23 1.11
C ILE A 79 2.74 6.74 -0.31
N LEU A 80 2.67 5.42 -0.55
CA LEU A 80 2.35 4.84 -1.85
C LEU A 80 0.92 5.16 -2.33
N MET A 81 0.02 5.49 -1.42
CA MET A 81 -1.37 5.86 -1.71
C MET A 81 -1.55 7.35 -2.01
N THR A 82 -0.53 8.19 -1.77
CA THR A 82 -0.63 9.63 -2.03
C THR A 82 -0.73 9.94 -3.52
N ASP A 83 -1.45 11.00 -3.88
CA ASP A 83 -1.64 11.38 -5.28
C ASP A 83 -0.34 11.72 -5.99
N PHE A 84 0.63 12.32 -5.29
CA PHE A 84 1.91 12.66 -5.92
C PHE A 84 2.73 11.41 -6.25
N ILE A 85 2.78 10.37 -5.40
CA ILE A 85 3.42 9.10 -5.70
C ILE A 85 2.61 8.31 -6.73
N LYS A 86 1.28 8.33 -6.63
CA LYS A 86 0.40 7.71 -7.63
C LYS A 86 0.68 8.26 -9.03
N LYS A 87 0.78 9.57 -9.17
CA LYS A 87 1.14 10.21 -10.44
C LYS A 87 2.51 9.72 -10.96
N GLU A 88 3.50 9.55 -10.08
CA GLU A 88 4.83 9.08 -10.49
C GLU A 88 4.82 7.64 -11.00
N TYR A 89 4.19 6.68 -10.29
CA TYR A 89 4.15 5.32 -10.79
C TYR A 89 3.20 5.15 -11.99
N MET A 90 2.12 5.93 -12.08
CA MET A 90 1.24 5.90 -13.25
C MET A 90 1.88 6.43 -14.53
N LYS A 91 2.82 7.38 -14.44
CA LYS A 91 3.66 7.79 -15.59
C LYS A 91 4.51 6.64 -16.14
N LYS A 92 4.79 5.62 -15.31
CA LYS A 92 5.60 4.45 -15.66
C LYS A 92 4.74 3.25 -16.06
N ALA A 93 3.41 3.37 -15.96
CA ALA A 93 2.51 2.33 -16.38
C ALA A 93 2.60 2.12 -17.90
N ALA A 94 2.65 0.87 -18.31
CA ALA A 94 2.66 0.44 -19.70
C ALA A 94 1.61 -0.65 -19.91
N GLY A 95 1.19 -0.81 -21.16
CA GLY A 95 0.21 -1.81 -21.57
C GLY A 95 -0.99 -1.17 -22.29
N GLY A 96 -1.73 -2.00 -23.00
CA GLY A 96 -2.95 -1.59 -23.72
C GLY A 96 -4.19 -1.65 -22.83
N THR A 97 -5.02 -2.69 -23.05
CA THR A 97 -6.28 -2.90 -22.30
C THR A 97 -6.04 -3.13 -20.80
N VAL A 98 -4.94 -3.79 -20.43
CA VAL A 98 -4.53 -3.96 -19.02
C VAL A 98 -3.21 -3.24 -18.81
N GLN A 99 -3.25 -2.18 -18.02
CA GLN A 99 -2.04 -1.45 -17.64
C GLN A 99 -1.30 -2.16 -16.50
N SER A 100 0.03 -2.05 -16.51
CA SER A 100 0.89 -2.51 -15.44
C SER A 100 2.05 -1.56 -15.20
N VAL A 101 2.47 -1.46 -13.93
CA VAL A 101 3.70 -0.77 -13.53
C VAL A 101 4.76 -1.83 -13.27
N PRO A 102 5.82 -1.91 -14.09
CA PRO A 102 6.89 -2.87 -13.86
C PRO A 102 7.57 -2.64 -12.51
N MET A 103 7.90 -3.73 -11.79
CA MET A 103 8.60 -3.63 -10.50
C MET A 103 9.90 -2.82 -10.59
N GLY A 104 10.64 -2.96 -11.71
CA GLY A 104 11.87 -2.20 -11.95
C GLY A 104 11.65 -0.69 -12.01
N GLU A 105 10.50 -0.25 -12.49
CA GLU A 105 10.14 1.18 -12.52
C GLU A 105 9.60 1.64 -11.16
N LEU A 106 8.83 0.81 -10.47
CA LEU A 106 8.36 1.11 -9.11
C LEU A 106 9.54 1.34 -8.15
N LYS A 107 10.59 0.54 -8.25
CA LYS A 107 11.82 0.68 -7.43
C LYS A 107 12.58 2.00 -7.63
N LYS A 108 12.38 2.69 -8.74
CA LYS A 108 13.05 3.96 -9.04
C LYS A 108 12.34 5.19 -8.46
N ILE A 109 11.14 5.00 -7.93
CA ILE A 109 10.35 6.10 -7.38
C ILE A 109 10.98 6.56 -6.07
N ARG A 110 11.24 7.85 -6.01
CA ARG A 110 11.75 8.50 -4.79
C ARG A 110 10.58 8.83 -3.87
N ILE A 111 10.71 8.47 -2.61
CA ILE A 111 9.74 8.77 -1.56
C ILE A 111 10.42 9.54 -0.43
N PRO A 112 9.72 10.48 0.25
CA PRO A 112 10.24 11.11 1.44
C PRO A 112 10.28 10.10 2.60
N VAL A 113 11.39 10.08 3.35
CA VAL A 113 11.58 9.20 4.50
C VAL A 113 12.01 10.06 5.70
N PRO A 114 11.07 10.62 6.48
CA PRO A 114 11.38 11.36 7.69
C PRO A 114 11.89 10.42 8.81
N SER A 115 12.21 10.98 9.97
CA SER A 115 12.62 10.19 11.13
C SER A 115 11.53 9.16 11.51
N LEU A 116 11.93 8.03 12.11
CA LEU A 116 10.98 7.01 12.57
C LEU A 116 9.96 7.56 13.57
N GLN A 117 10.34 8.55 14.37
CA GLN A 117 9.42 9.24 15.28
C GLN A 117 8.32 9.96 14.50
N GLU A 118 8.69 10.71 13.46
CA GLU A 118 7.73 11.41 12.62
C GLU A 118 6.85 10.45 11.81
N GLN A 119 7.42 9.36 11.30
CA GLN A 119 6.65 8.30 10.65
C GLN A 119 5.58 7.73 11.59
N ASN A 120 5.94 7.43 12.84
CA ASN A 120 4.98 6.93 13.84
C ASN A 120 3.88 7.95 14.14
N ARG A 121 4.23 9.25 14.24
CA ARG A 121 3.25 10.33 14.46
C ARG A 121 2.25 10.41 13.31
N ILE A 122 2.75 10.39 12.06
CA ILE A 122 1.91 10.45 10.86
C ILE A 122 1.00 9.22 10.79
N VAL A 123 1.55 8.02 10.97
CA VAL A 123 0.77 6.76 10.94
C VAL A 123 -0.31 6.77 12.01
N GLY A 124 -0.01 7.25 13.22
CA GLY A 124 -1.00 7.35 14.31
C GLY A 124 -2.17 8.25 13.95
N LEU A 125 -1.90 9.44 13.40
CA LEU A 125 -2.95 10.38 12.97
C LEU A 125 -3.79 9.81 11.82
N LEU A 126 -3.15 9.24 10.80
CA LEU A 126 -3.86 8.67 9.66
C LEU A 126 -4.72 7.47 10.06
N LYS A 127 -4.23 6.63 10.99
CA LYS A 127 -5.02 5.52 11.52
C LYS A 127 -6.26 6.00 12.28
N GLN A 128 -6.14 7.02 13.12
CA GLN A 128 -7.29 7.61 13.80
C GLN A 128 -8.33 8.14 12.81
N LEU A 129 -7.90 8.77 11.72
CA LEU A 129 -8.81 9.25 10.67
C LEU A 129 -9.46 8.08 9.91
N ASP A 130 -8.70 7.02 9.59
CA ASP A 130 -9.24 5.80 8.98
C ASP A 130 -10.31 5.15 9.88
N ASP A 131 -10.05 5.04 11.18
CA ASP A 131 -10.99 4.46 12.14
C ASP A 131 -12.27 5.31 12.22
N LEU A 132 -12.16 6.63 12.29
CA LEU A 132 -13.30 7.55 12.26
C LEU A 132 -14.14 7.43 10.97
N CYS A 133 -13.48 7.32 9.81
CA CYS A 133 -14.19 7.12 8.54
C CYS A 133 -14.92 5.78 8.49
N ASN A 134 -14.34 4.72 9.05
CA ASN A 134 -14.94 3.39 9.06
C ASN A 134 -16.10 3.26 10.05
N ASP A 135 -16.05 3.94 11.21
CA ASP A 135 -17.14 3.95 12.20
C ASP A 135 -18.38 4.69 11.68
N LEU A 136 -18.19 5.66 10.78
CA LEU A 136 -19.28 6.46 10.20
C LEU A 136 -20.06 5.74 9.08
N THR A 137 -19.62 4.54 8.65
CA THR A 137 -20.29 3.79 7.57
C THR A 137 -21.71 3.32 7.89
N SER A 138 -22.18 3.52 9.12
CA SER A 138 -23.53 3.10 9.56
C SER A 138 -24.63 4.17 9.43
N GLY A 139 -24.32 5.41 9.00
CA GLY A 139 -25.35 6.44 9.16
C GLY A 139 -25.64 7.41 8.01
N LEU A 140 -24.68 8.00 7.31
CA LEU A 140 -24.97 9.09 6.37
C LEU A 140 -24.01 9.11 5.17
N PRO A 141 -24.43 8.71 3.97
CA PRO A 141 -23.56 8.64 2.78
C PRO A 141 -22.84 9.95 2.43
N ALA A 142 -23.51 11.09 2.57
CA ALA A 142 -22.93 12.40 2.27
C ALA A 142 -21.82 12.82 3.26
N GLU A 143 -21.99 12.47 4.55
CA GLU A 143 -20.97 12.72 5.57
C GLU A 143 -19.74 11.82 5.36
N ILE A 144 -19.95 10.55 4.96
CA ILE A 144 -18.88 9.62 4.61
C ILE A 144 -18.04 10.18 3.46
N GLU A 145 -18.66 10.66 2.40
CA GLU A 145 -17.95 11.26 1.26
C GLU A 145 -17.15 12.51 1.67
N ALA A 146 -17.73 13.37 2.49
CA ALA A 146 -17.05 14.57 3.00
C ALA A 146 -15.85 14.21 3.87
N ARG A 147 -15.97 13.21 4.74
CA ARG A 147 -14.88 12.70 5.59
C ARG A 147 -13.79 12.03 4.78
N GLN A 148 -14.16 11.27 3.75
CA GLN A 148 -13.19 10.66 2.84
C GLN A 148 -12.33 11.71 2.13
N LYS A 149 -12.95 12.77 1.60
CA LYS A 149 -12.23 13.91 0.99
C LYS A 149 -11.31 14.62 2.00
N GLN A 150 -11.77 14.78 3.23
CA GLN A 150 -10.98 15.36 4.31
C GLN A 150 -9.77 14.48 4.66
N TYR A 151 -9.96 13.16 4.75
CA TYR A 151 -8.89 12.19 4.97
C TYR A 151 -7.82 12.27 3.88
N GLU A 152 -8.22 12.23 2.60
CA GLU A 152 -7.31 12.31 1.46
C GLU A 152 -6.50 13.60 1.48
N TYR A 153 -7.15 14.73 1.75
CA TYR A 153 -6.47 16.02 1.88
C TYR A 153 -5.41 16.02 3.00
N TYR A 154 -5.76 15.56 4.20
CA TYR A 154 -4.81 15.54 5.33
C TYR A 154 -3.70 14.50 5.13
N ARG A 155 -4.00 13.34 4.57
CA ARG A 155 -3.00 12.34 4.20
C ARG A 155 -1.94 12.97 3.27
N ASP A 156 -2.38 13.59 2.20
CA ASP A 156 -1.48 14.18 1.23
C ASP A 156 -0.70 15.36 1.81
N LYS A 157 -1.36 16.20 2.62
CA LYS A 157 -0.69 17.28 3.33
C LYS A 157 0.36 16.82 4.33
N LEU A 158 0.07 15.77 5.11
CA LEU A 158 1.00 15.20 6.10
C LEU A 158 2.19 14.50 5.45
N LEU A 159 2.01 13.97 4.24
CA LEU A 159 3.03 13.21 3.51
C LEU A 159 3.73 14.04 2.42
N THR A 160 3.40 15.32 2.29
CA THR A 160 4.11 16.23 1.40
C THR A 160 5.25 16.93 2.16
N PHE A 161 6.50 16.60 1.82
CA PHE A 161 7.69 17.16 2.44
C PHE A 161 8.38 18.11 1.45
N LYS A 162 8.95 19.21 1.98
CA LYS A 162 9.87 20.05 1.21
C LYS A 162 11.23 19.35 1.14
N GLU A 163 11.85 19.35 -0.03
CA GLU A 163 13.25 18.93 -0.15
C GLU A 163 14.10 19.84 0.75
N VAL A 164 14.87 19.23 1.66
CA VAL A 164 15.93 19.94 2.36
C VAL A 164 17.13 19.89 1.45
N ALA A 165 17.60 21.06 1.00
CA ALA A 165 18.82 21.13 0.24
C ALA A 165 19.94 20.47 1.06
N ALA A 166 20.61 19.49 0.47
CA ALA A 166 21.81 18.90 1.07
C ALA A 166 22.87 20.00 1.21
N THR A 167 23.21 20.31 2.44
CA THR A 167 24.31 21.22 2.80
C THR A 167 25.62 20.49 2.62
#